data_6e92c4c2a28a73493778000bf3c94436
#
_entry.id   6e92c4c2a28a73493778000bf3c94436
#
_cell.length_a   1.000
_cell.length_b   1.000
_cell.length_c   1.000
_cell.angle_alpha   90.00
_cell.angle_beta   90.00
_cell.angle_gamma   90.00
#
_symmetry.space_group_name_H-M   'P 1'
#
loop_
_entity.id
_entity.type
_entity.pdbx_description
1 polymer ?
#
loop_
_entity_poly.entity_id
_entity_poly.type
_entity_poly.pdbx_seq_one_letter_code
_entity_poly.pdbx_strand_id
1 'polypeptide(L)'
;GHWARANPQARHAGPALLVAQGPHGYISPGWYPDKEAAARVPTWNYLVAHLAGRLETFEDPAGLADLVGRLSERHEARVGSDWRFEPERADHAAQLRGIVGFRLRPNRIQIKAKLNQNHPAANVRGAIEGLRVAGSPDDLALASLMEEHLARREHHEER
;
A
#
# COMPACT_ATOMS: atom_id res chain seq x y z
N GLY A 1 8.07 4.36 -11.59
CA GLY A 1 9.12 3.77 -10.75
C GLY A 1 10.37 3.41 -11.51
N HIS A 2 11.36 2.87 -10.83
CA HIS A 2 12.59 2.35 -11.45
C HIS A 2 13.05 1.07 -10.78
N TRP A 3 13.86 0.30 -11.50
CA TRP A 3 14.62 -0.83 -10.98
C TRP A 3 16.13 -0.58 -11.13
N ALA A 4 16.92 -1.24 -10.30
CA ALA A 4 18.33 -1.39 -10.61
C ALA A 4 18.47 -2.10 -11.97
N ARG A 5 19.41 -1.66 -12.81
CA ARG A 5 19.64 -2.25 -14.15
C ARG A 5 19.93 -3.75 -14.11
N ALA A 6 20.56 -4.22 -13.03
CA ALA A 6 20.84 -5.65 -12.83
C ALA A 6 19.59 -6.48 -12.44
N ASN A 7 18.47 -5.84 -12.07
CA ASN A 7 17.25 -6.56 -11.73
C ASN A 7 16.67 -7.21 -13.01
N PRO A 8 16.39 -8.53 -13.00
CA PRO A 8 15.78 -9.21 -14.15
C PRO A 8 14.47 -8.59 -14.63
N GLN A 9 13.68 -8.02 -13.73
CA GLN A 9 12.42 -7.34 -14.06
C GLN A 9 12.61 -6.12 -14.97
N ALA A 10 13.79 -5.47 -14.94
CA ALA A 10 14.10 -4.35 -15.82
C ALA A 10 14.08 -4.69 -17.32
N ARG A 11 14.12 -5.99 -17.66
CA ARG A 11 14.05 -6.49 -19.05
C ARG A 11 12.63 -6.81 -19.51
N HIS A 12 11.65 -6.72 -18.60
CA HIS A 12 10.25 -7.02 -18.92
C HIS A 12 9.52 -5.79 -19.45
N ALA A 13 8.84 -5.98 -20.59
CA ALA A 13 7.84 -5.06 -21.11
C ALA A 13 6.59 -5.85 -21.54
N GLY A 14 5.40 -5.29 -21.34
CA GLY A 14 4.15 -5.97 -21.71
C GLY A 14 3.17 -6.11 -20.55
N PRO A 15 2.33 -7.17 -20.55
CA PRO A 15 1.35 -7.37 -19.49
C PRO A 15 2.03 -7.49 -18.11
N ALA A 16 1.51 -6.78 -17.12
CA ALA A 16 2.03 -6.80 -15.76
C ALA A 16 0.92 -6.58 -14.73
N LEU A 17 1.17 -7.08 -13.53
CA LEU A 17 0.36 -6.84 -12.34
C LEU A 17 1.23 -6.16 -11.29
N LEU A 18 0.82 -4.96 -10.88
CA LEU A 18 1.35 -4.31 -9.69
C LEU A 18 0.41 -4.56 -8.52
N VAL A 19 0.96 -5.07 -7.43
CA VAL A 19 0.25 -5.24 -6.17
C VAL A 19 0.72 -4.17 -5.20
N ALA A 20 -0.20 -3.29 -4.80
CA ALA A 20 0.04 -2.31 -3.76
C ALA A 20 -0.66 -2.79 -2.47
N GLN A 21 0.13 -3.17 -1.49
CA GLN A 21 -0.35 -3.60 -0.20
C GLN A 21 -0.49 -2.39 0.72
N GLY A 22 -1.68 -2.24 1.30
CA GLY A 22 -1.99 -1.29 2.36
C GLY A 22 -1.85 -1.92 3.74
N PRO A 23 -2.43 -1.29 4.77
CA PRO A 23 -2.41 -1.82 6.13
C PRO A 23 -2.99 -3.22 6.21
N HIS A 24 -2.39 -4.05 7.04
CA HIS A 24 -2.82 -5.43 7.26
C HIS A 24 -2.51 -5.87 8.69
N GLY A 25 -3.25 -6.84 9.19
CA GLY A 25 -3.02 -7.34 10.54
C GLY A 25 -3.74 -8.64 10.84
N TYR A 26 -3.22 -9.37 11.81
CA TYR A 26 -3.84 -10.55 12.37
C TYR A 26 -5.02 -10.14 13.26
N ILE A 27 -6.13 -10.86 13.14
CA ILE A 27 -7.32 -10.65 13.97
C ILE A 27 -7.53 -11.88 14.84
N SER A 28 -7.33 -11.69 16.13
CA SER A 28 -7.51 -12.75 17.13
C SER A 28 -9.00 -13.00 17.40
N PRO A 29 -9.45 -14.25 17.45
CA PRO A 29 -10.79 -14.57 17.94
C PRO A 29 -10.95 -14.18 19.40
N GLY A 30 -9.87 -14.08 20.17
CA GLY A 30 -9.90 -13.63 21.56
C GLY A 30 -10.47 -12.22 21.76
N TRP A 31 -10.49 -11.41 20.71
CA TRP A 31 -11.05 -10.04 20.73
C TRP A 31 -12.57 -10.00 20.49
N TYR A 32 -13.18 -11.12 20.12
CA TYR A 32 -14.62 -11.18 19.83
C TYR A 32 -15.44 -11.52 21.09
N PRO A 33 -16.44 -10.71 21.45
CA PRO A 33 -17.36 -11.04 22.54
C PRO A 33 -18.07 -12.39 22.40
N ASP A 34 -18.42 -12.79 21.17
CA ASP A 34 -19.16 -14.02 20.86
C ASP A 34 -18.26 -15.23 20.48
N LYS A 35 -16.97 -15.16 20.79
CA LYS A 35 -15.96 -16.15 20.33
C LYS A 35 -16.34 -17.62 20.61
N GLU A 36 -16.86 -17.90 21.79
CA GLU A 36 -17.24 -19.24 22.19
C GLU A 36 -18.58 -19.66 21.53
N ALA A 37 -19.59 -18.79 21.62
CA ALA A 37 -20.93 -19.08 21.11
C ALA A 37 -20.97 -19.28 19.60
N ALA A 38 -20.10 -18.57 18.86
CA ALA A 38 -20.04 -18.64 17.41
C ALA A 38 -18.81 -19.40 16.86
N ALA A 39 -18.06 -20.08 17.75
CA ALA A 39 -16.86 -20.84 17.39
C ALA A 39 -15.91 -20.03 16.46
N ARG A 40 -15.55 -18.81 16.86
CA ARG A 40 -14.76 -17.90 16.03
C ARG A 40 -13.34 -18.43 15.84
N VAL A 41 -12.83 -18.24 14.63
CA VAL A 41 -11.48 -18.62 14.23
C VAL A 41 -10.65 -17.38 13.89
N PRO A 42 -9.31 -17.47 13.96
CA PRO A 42 -8.44 -16.36 13.57
C PRO A 42 -8.58 -16.03 12.08
N THR A 43 -8.32 -14.77 11.77
CA THR A 43 -8.29 -14.32 10.38
C THR A 43 -7.22 -13.24 10.19
N TRP A 44 -7.07 -12.79 8.95
CA TRP A 44 -6.23 -11.68 8.56
C TRP A 44 -7.08 -10.62 7.87
N ASN A 45 -7.01 -9.37 8.34
CA ASN A 45 -7.61 -8.23 7.66
C ASN A 45 -6.54 -7.47 6.87
N TYR A 46 -6.95 -6.85 5.78
CA TYR A 46 -6.03 -6.15 4.89
C TYR A 46 -6.74 -5.24 3.89
N LEU A 47 -5.98 -4.27 3.39
CA LEU A 47 -6.31 -3.49 2.20
C LEU A 47 -5.27 -3.81 1.12
N VAL A 48 -5.71 -4.11 -0.10
CA VAL A 48 -4.81 -4.38 -1.23
C VAL A 48 -5.40 -3.81 -2.53
N ALA A 49 -4.54 -3.25 -3.38
CA ALA A 49 -4.90 -2.87 -4.73
C ALA A 49 -4.09 -3.67 -5.75
N HIS A 50 -4.77 -4.25 -6.72
CA HIS A 50 -4.22 -4.91 -7.88
C HIS A 50 -4.41 -4.02 -9.11
N LEU A 51 -3.32 -3.61 -9.73
CA LEU A 51 -3.31 -2.79 -10.94
C LEU A 51 -2.76 -3.64 -12.08
N ALA A 52 -3.64 -4.21 -12.89
CA ALA A 52 -3.26 -4.93 -14.10
C ALA A 52 -3.18 -3.98 -15.28
N GLY A 53 -2.19 -4.15 -16.14
CA GLY A 53 -2.01 -3.26 -17.28
C GLY A 53 -0.78 -3.59 -18.10
N ARG A 54 -0.34 -2.60 -18.89
CA ARG A 54 0.87 -2.69 -19.70
C ARG A 54 2.01 -1.94 -19.03
N LEU A 55 3.11 -2.64 -18.83
CA LEU A 55 4.36 -2.08 -18.33
C LEU A 55 5.25 -1.71 -19.53
N GLU A 56 5.80 -0.50 -19.46
CA GLU A 56 6.75 0.05 -20.42
C GLU A 56 8.03 0.44 -19.67
N THR A 57 9.17 0.12 -20.21
CA THR A 57 10.48 0.54 -19.67
C THR A 57 11.04 1.71 -20.46
N PHE A 58 11.87 2.52 -19.84
CA PHE A 58 12.59 3.62 -20.48
C PHE A 58 13.95 3.85 -19.83
N GLU A 59 14.88 4.37 -20.62
CA GLU A 59 16.28 4.58 -20.20
C GLU A 59 16.80 5.96 -20.60
N ASP A 60 15.93 6.79 -21.20
CA ASP A 60 16.33 8.14 -21.58
C ASP A 60 16.74 8.97 -20.35
N PRO A 61 17.88 9.70 -20.40
CA PRO A 61 18.41 10.41 -19.23
C PRO A 61 17.44 11.47 -18.67
N ALA A 62 16.71 12.15 -19.54
CA ALA A 62 15.78 13.20 -19.12
C ALA A 62 14.58 12.61 -18.36
N GLY A 63 14.00 11.50 -18.86
CA GLY A 63 12.92 10.80 -18.19
C GLY A 63 13.35 10.18 -16.87
N LEU A 64 14.57 9.65 -16.78
CA LEU A 64 15.11 9.14 -15.51
C LEU A 64 15.37 10.26 -14.50
N ALA A 65 15.90 11.40 -14.97
CA ALA A 65 16.13 12.56 -14.12
C ALA A 65 14.80 13.12 -13.54
N ASP A 66 13.76 13.28 -14.37
CA ASP A 66 12.42 13.67 -13.93
C ASP A 66 11.86 12.68 -12.89
N LEU A 67 11.96 11.39 -13.16
CA LEU A 67 11.49 10.35 -12.25
C LEU A 67 12.17 10.41 -10.88
N VAL A 68 13.50 10.46 -10.87
CA VAL A 68 14.29 10.50 -9.62
C VAL A 68 14.04 11.81 -8.88
N GLY A 69 14.01 12.94 -9.60
CA GLY A 69 13.75 14.27 -9.00
C GLY A 69 12.40 14.28 -8.27
N ARG A 70 11.32 13.85 -8.91
CA ARG A 70 9.97 13.80 -8.32
C ARG A 70 9.86 12.81 -7.15
N LEU A 71 10.55 11.67 -7.22
CA LEU A 71 10.58 10.72 -6.11
C LEU A 71 11.32 11.30 -4.91
N SER A 72 12.48 11.90 -5.15
CA SER A 72 13.28 12.56 -4.10
C SER A 72 12.50 13.68 -3.45
N GLU A 73 11.96 14.61 -4.22
CA GLU A 73 11.17 15.72 -3.68
C GLU A 73 10.05 15.26 -2.77
N ARG A 74 9.30 14.23 -3.19
CA ARG A 74 8.21 13.68 -2.39
C ARG A 74 8.68 13.05 -1.07
N HIS A 75 9.79 12.32 -1.10
CA HIS A 75 10.27 11.59 0.08
C HIS A 75 11.04 12.49 1.03
N GLU A 76 11.85 13.41 0.51
CA GLU A 76 12.59 14.40 1.31
C GLU A 76 11.63 15.35 2.03
N ALA A 77 10.60 15.85 1.37
CA ALA A 77 9.55 16.63 2.02
C ALA A 77 8.90 15.90 3.20
N ARG A 78 8.75 14.58 3.10
CA ARG A 78 8.13 13.76 4.16
C ARG A 78 9.03 13.58 5.38
N VAL A 79 10.36 13.63 5.20
CA VAL A 79 11.35 13.53 6.30
C VAL A 79 11.86 14.89 6.75
N GLY A 80 11.35 15.99 6.16
CA GLY A 80 11.73 17.34 6.52
C GLY A 80 13.14 17.76 6.03
N SER A 81 13.63 17.12 4.96
CA SER A 81 14.91 17.41 4.33
C SER A 81 14.72 18.37 3.14
N ASP A 82 15.71 19.20 2.89
CA ASP A 82 15.80 20.09 1.74
C ASP A 82 16.68 19.53 0.60
N TRP A 83 17.19 18.31 0.75
CA TRP A 83 17.99 17.65 -0.27
C TRP A 83 17.24 17.51 -1.59
N ARG A 84 17.95 17.74 -2.70
CA ARG A 84 17.40 17.63 -4.05
C ARG A 84 18.32 16.85 -4.97
N PHE A 85 17.72 16.11 -5.89
CA PHE A 85 18.44 15.53 -7.00
C PHE A 85 18.74 16.63 -8.04
N GLU A 86 20.01 16.79 -8.38
CA GLU A 86 20.51 17.80 -9.32
C GLU A 86 21.06 17.07 -10.58
N PRO A 87 20.28 16.99 -11.67
CA PRO A 87 20.69 16.22 -12.85
C PRO A 87 21.89 16.81 -13.58
N GLU A 88 22.22 18.09 -13.36
CA GLU A 88 23.38 18.78 -13.93
C GLU A 88 24.70 18.38 -13.23
N ARG A 89 24.65 17.85 -12.04
CA ARG A 89 25.83 17.33 -11.33
C ARG A 89 26.24 16.00 -11.95
N ALA A 90 27.51 15.93 -12.36
CA ALA A 90 28.07 14.75 -13.04
C ALA A 90 27.97 13.45 -12.20
N ASP A 91 28.13 13.54 -10.89
CA ASP A 91 28.00 12.43 -9.94
C ASP A 91 26.54 11.95 -9.81
N HIS A 92 25.56 12.85 -9.75
CA HIS A 92 24.14 12.52 -9.76
C HIS A 92 23.73 11.90 -11.11
N ALA A 93 24.09 12.53 -12.24
CA ALA A 93 23.81 12.01 -13.57
C ALA A 93 24.43 10.62 -13.81
N ALA A 94 25.60 10.35 -13.24
CA ALA A 94 26.25 9.06 -13.33
C ALA A 94 25.43 7.92 -12.71
N GLN A 95 24.69 8.19 -11.62
CA GLN A 95 23.84 7.22 -10.93
C GLN A 95 22.65 6.75 -11.80
N LEU A 96 22.16 7.61 -12.69
CA LEU A 96 21.05 7.25 -13.60
C LEU A 96 21.38 6.07 -14.52
N ARG A 97 22.66 5.85 -14.85
CA ARG A 97 23.08 4.71 -15.66
C ARG A 97 22.89 3.36 -14.97
N GLY A 98 22.74 3.37 -13.64
CA GLY A 98 22.51 2.17 -12.83
C GLY A 98 21.04 1.72 -12.76
N ILE A 99 20.12 2.49 -13.34
CA ILE A 99 18.69 2.22 -13.24
C ILE A 99 17.99 2.11 -14.60
N VAL A 100 16.81 1.50 -14.60
CA VAL A 100 15.85 1.46 -15.71
C VAL A 100 14.52 1.95 -15.17
N GLY A 101 13.97 2.97 -15.79
CA GLY A 101 12.65 3.49 -15.44
C GLY A 101 11.53 2.59 -15.98
N PHE A 102 10.40 2.58 -15.30
CA PHE A 102 9.19 1.94 -15.80
C PHE A 102 7.95 2.76 -15.56
N ARG A 103 6.95 2.56 -16.43
CA ARG A 103 5.59 3.06 -16.28
C ARG A 103 4.63 1.89 -16.42
N LEU A 104 3.69 1.75 -15.48
CA LEU A 104 2.54 0.88 -15.64
C LEU A 104 1.35 1.73 -16.09
N ARG A 105 0.73 1.34 -17.21
CA ARG A 105 -0.55 1.90 -17.66
C ARG A 105 -1.66 0.91 -17.29
N PRO A 106 -2.34 1.13 -16.16
CA PRO A 106 -3.37 0.20 -15.72
C PRO A 106 -4.61 0.31 -16.63
N ASN A 107 -5.17 -0.82 -17.01
CA ASN A 107 -6.46 -0.93 -17.69
C ASN A 107 -7.50 -1.62 -16.79
N ARG A 108 -7.07 -2.21 -15.67
CA ARG A 108 -7.94 -2.78 -14.65
C ARG A 108 -7.36 -2.53 -13.27
N ILE A 109 -8.18 -1.97 -12.39
CA ILE A 109 -7.84 -1.76 -10.98
C ILE A 109 -8.86 -2.51 -10.13
N GLN A 110 -8.39 -3.34 -9.20
CA GLN A 110 -9.21 -4.05 -8.23
C GLN A 110 -8.71 -3.69 -6.83
N ILE A 111 -9.59 -3.17 -6.00
CA ILE A 111 -9.29 -2.88 -4.60
C ILE A 111 -10.09 -3.86 -3.76
N LYS A 112 -9.41 -4.50 -2.80
CA LYS A 112 -10.03 -5.39 -1.83
C LYS A 112 -9.71 -4.88 -0.43
N ALA A 113 -10.78 -4.61 0.31
CA ALA A 113 -10.73 -4.32 1.73
C ALA A 113 -11.43 -5.45 2.50
N LYS A 114 -10.70 -6.17 3.32
CA LYS A 114 -11.23 -7.17 4.24
C LYS A 114 -11.08 -6.59 5.65
N LEU A 115 -12.22 -6.20 6.24
CA LEU A 115 -12.29 -5.39 7.46
C LEU A 115 -13.31 -5.95 8.47
N ASN A 116 -13.56 -7.25 8.46
CA ASN A 116 -14.59 -7.92 9.27
C ASN A 116 -16.03 -7.43 8.97
N GLN A 117 -16.33 -7.05 7.73
CA GLN A 117 -17.63 -6.50 7.34
C GLN A 117 -18.81 -7.43 7.62
N ASN A 118 -18.58 -8.72 7.64
CA ASN A 118 -19.56 -9.79 7.89
C ASN A 118 -19.73 -10.12 9.38
N HIS A 119 -19.04 -9.42 10.27
CA HIS A 119 -19.16 -9.63 11.71
C HIS A 119 -20.14 -8.64 12.36
N PRO A 120 -20.77 -9.01 13.50
CA PRO A 120 -21.51 -8.07 14.34
C PRO A 120 -20.65 -6.87 14.73
N ALA A 121 -21.28 -5.70 14.90
CA ALA A 121 -20.58 -4.47 15.27
C ALA A 121 -19.72 -4.60 16.53
N ALA A 122 -20.23 -5.34 17.54
CA ALA A 122 -19.48 -5.60 18.77
C ALA A 122 -18.15 -6.34 18.52
N ASN A 123 -18.13 -7.30 17.60
CA ASN A 123 -16.90 -8.02 17.21
C ASN A 123 -15.93 -7.11 16.46
N VAL A 124 -16.45 -6.24 15.57
CA VAL A 124 -15.61 -5.29 14.85
C VAL A 124 -14.96 -4.31 15.82
N ARG A 125 -15.72 -3.80 16.82
CA ARG A 125 -15.17 -2.92 17.86
C ARG A 125 -14.11 -3.63 18.72
N GLY A 126 -14.34 -4.89 19.09
CA GLY A 126 -13.36 -5.69 19.83
C GLY A 126 -12.06 -5.89 19.04
N ALA A 127 -12.16 -6.14 17.73
CA ALA A 127 -11.00 -6.25 16.86
C ALA A 127 -10.25 -4.92 16.72
N ILE A 128 -10.96 -3.79 16.57
CA ILE A 128 -10.35 -2.45 16.50
C ILE A 128 -9.53 -2.17 17.78
N GLU A 129 -10.11 -2.45 18.94
CA GLU A 129 -9.42 -2.25 20.22
C GLU A 129 -8.20 -3.18 20.35
N GLY A 130 -8.35 -4.45 19.99
CA GLY A 130 -7.25 -5.40 19.98
C GLY A 130 -6.07 -4.96 19.09
N LEU A 131 -6.35 -4.43 17.89
CA LEU A 131 -5.32 -3.87 17.00
C LEU A 131 -4.66 -2.62 17.62
N ARG A 132 -5.42 -1.75 18.27
CA ARG A 132 -4.87 -0.58 18.97
C ARG A 132 -3.92 -0.96 20.10
N VAL A 133 -4.25 -2.02 20.84
CA VAL A 133 -3.39 -2.56 21.90
C VAL A 133 -2.14 -3.21 21.31
N ALA A 134 -2.23 -3.93 20.18
CA ALA A 134 -1.09 -4.51 19.47
C ALA A 134 -0.12 -3.44 18.96
N GLY A 135 -0.63 -2.31 18.45
CA GLY A 135 0.05 -1.03 18.32
C GLY A 135 1.12 -0.91 17.25
N SER A 136 1.29 -1.88 16.34
CA SER A 136 2.17 -1.65 15.19
C SER A 136 1.60 -0.56 14.25
N PRO A 137 2.42 0.10 13.43
CA PRO A 137 1.91 1.10 12.48
C PRO A 137 0.81 0.56 11.56
N ASP A 138 0.92 -0.69 11.10
CA ASP A 138 -0.09 -1.34 10.27
C ASP A 138 -1.36 -1.65 11.07
N ASP A 139 -1.24 -2.12 12.32
CA ASP A 139 -2.39 -2.38 13.20
C ASP A 139 -3.18 -1.10 13.45
N LEU A 140 -2.51 0.00 13.77
CA LEU A 140 -3.16 1.29 14.02
C LEU A 140 -3.87 1.83 12.77
N ALA A 141 -3.21 1.74 11.61
CA ALA A 141 -3.81 2.16 10.34
C ALA A 141 -5.00 1.26 9.95
N LEU A 142 -4.91 -0.05 10.19
CA LEU A 142 -5.99 -1.00 9.95
C LEU A 142 -7.17 -0.73 10.89
N ALA A 143 -6.92 -0.48 12.18
CA ALA A 143 -7.95 -0.12 13.15
C ALA A 143 -8.74 1.11 12.72
N SER A 144 -8.05 2.15 12.23
CA SER A 144 -8.68 3.37 11.72
C SER A 144 -9.59 3.09 10.51
N LEU A 145 -9.12 2.29 9.55
CA LEU A 145 -9.93 1.88 8.38
C LEU A 145 -11.16 1.07 8.77
N MET A 146 -11.02 0.17 9.76
CA MET A 146 -12.14 -0.63 10.26
C MET A 146 -13.18 0.25 10.96
N GLU A 147 -12.74 1.24 11.73
CA GLU A 147 -13.60 2.19 12.42
C GLU A 147 -14.40 3.05 11.44
N GLU A 148 -13.73 3.64 10.43
CA GLU A 148 -14.41 4.40 9.38
C GLU A 148 -15.45 3.56 8.63
N HIS A 149 -15.12 2.30 8.34
CA HIS A 149 -16.04 1.40 7.65
C HIS A 149 -17.25 1.05 8.53
N LEU A 150 -17.03 0.78 9.81
CA LEU A 150 -18.10 0.49 10.76
C LEU A 150 -19.06 1.69 10.90
N ALA A 151 -18.53 2.90 11.06
CA ALA A 151 -19.34 4.11 11.17
C ALA A 151 -20.23 4.35 9.94
N ARG A 152 -19.68 4.12 8.72
CA ARG A 152 -20.47 4.21 7.47
C ARG A 152 -21.59 3.18 7.39
N ARG A 153 -21.35 1.97 7.89
CA ARG A 153 -22.35 0.89 7.91
C ARG A 153 -23.50 1.24 8.85
N GLU A 154 -23.19 1.69 10.08
CA GLU A 154 -24.18 2.07 11.09
C GLU A 154 -25.05 3.23 10.60
N HIS A 155 -24.46 4.23 9.97
CA HIS A 155 -25.22 5.34 9.39
C HIS A 155 -26.15 4.92 8.23
N HIS A 156 -25.82 3.84 7.51
CA HIS A 156 -26.70 3.32 6.46
C HIS A 156 -27.85 2.46 6.98
N GLU A 157 -27.68 1.80 8.14
CA GLU A 157 -28.71 0.98 8.79
C GLU A 157 -29.76 1.84 9.51
N GLU A 158 -29.44 3.10 9.84
CA GLU A 158 -30.34 4.06 10.48
C GLU A 158 -31.26 4.84 9.52
N ARG A 159 -31.07 4.67 8.19
CA ARG A 159 -31.86 5.36 7.15
C ARG A 159 -32.87 4.44 6.50
#